data_592c068d2f1e864d602a041963b41761
#
_entry.id   592c068d2f1e864d602a041963b41761
#
_cell.length_a   1.000
_cell.length_b   1.000
_cell.length_c   1.000
_cell.angle_alpha   90.00
_cell.angle_beta   90.00
_cell.angle_gamma   90.00
#
_symmetry.space_group_name_H-M   'P 1'
#
loop_
_entity.id
_entity.type
_entity.pdbx_description
1 polymer ?
#
loop_
_entity_poly.entity_id
_entity_poly.type
_entity_poly.pdbx_seq_one_letter_code
_entity_poly.pdbx_strand_id
1 'polypeptide(L)'
;KSGKHMVKFSRHFFGSIGNGFSIDIIENLKEEYGLFVWPCSVILAEYVWQQKSRFSGADVVELGAGTSLPGLAAAKIGAKVTLTDNAERLEVLDNMREVCDLNDVKCNVMGLTWGVWDPPIFNLHPNFILGADVLYDAKAFDDLFATVSFLLRRSSDSIFITTYHNRSGHHLIELLIEKWKLKCTKLVDGFSFMPSHKASKFSGNIQLAEIV
;
A
#
# COMPACT_ATOMS: atom_id res chain seq x y z
N LYS A 1 3.87 23.54 26.98
CA LYS A 1 5.04 22.65 26.79
C LYS A 1 4.88 22.05 25.39
N SER A 2 5.63 22.59 24.39
CA SER A 2 5.69 22.03 23.04
C SER A 2 6.39 20.66 23.11
N GLY A 3 5.62 19.59 22.96
CA GLY A 3 6.20 18.26 22.81
C GLY A 3 7.05 18.26 21.55
N LYS A 4 8.35 17.96 21.68
CA LYS A 4 9.24 17.75 20.55
C LYS A 4 8.63 16.66 19.67
N HIS A 5 8.27 17.03 18.43
CA HIS A 5 7.88 16.05 17.42
C HIS A 5 9.10 15.17 17.12
N MET A 6 9.00 13.88 17.42
CA MET A 6 10.09 12.95 17.13
C MET A 6 9.85 12.41 15.71
N VAL A 7 10.45 13.09 14.74
CA VAL A 7 10.51 12.65 13.36
C VAL A 7 11.66 11.66 13.22
N LYS A 8 11.40 10.50 12.64
CA LYS A 8 12.39 9.49 12.32
C LYS A 8 12.49 9.33 10.81
N PHE A 9 13.69 9.16 10.30
CA PHE A 9 13.94 8.80 8.91
C PHE A 9 14.34 7.33 8.85
N SER A 10 13.75 6.59 7.92
CA SER A 10 14.16 5.23 7.62
C SER A 10 14.47 5.09 6.12
N ARG A 11 15.49 4.29 5.80
CA ARG A 11 15.91 4.04 4.42
C ARG A 11 15.72 2.58 4.07
N HIS A 12 15.04 2.36 2.96
CA HIS A 12 14.70 1.02 2.46
C HIS A 12 15.36 0.80 1.10
N PHE A 13 16.11 -0.29 0.98
CA PHE A 13 16.83 -0.66 -0.25
C PHE A 13 16.09 -1.76 -1.00
N PHE A 14 16.06 -1.63 -2.34
CA PHE A 14 15.49 -2.61 -3.25
C PHE A 14 16.50 -2.94 -4.34
N GLY A 15 16.65 -4.26 -4.63
CA GLY A 15 17.63 -4.74 -5.60
C GLY A 15 19.00 -4.98 -5.01
N SER A 16 20.03 -4.86 -5.85
CA SER A 16 21.43 -5.08 -5.52
C SER A 16 22.30 -3.87 -5.90
N ILE A 17 23.55 -3.89 -5.47
CA ILE A 17 24.53 -2.84 -5.83
C ILE A 17 24.61 -2.71 -7.36
N GLY A 18 24.36 -1.50 -7.86
CA GLY A 18 24.36 -1.21 -9.30
C GLY A 18 23.05 -1.53 -10.05
N ASN A 19 22.10 -2.23 -9.42
CA ASN A 19 20.80 -2.54 -10.02
C ASN A 19 19.70 -2.48 -8.96
N GLY A 20 19.45 -1.28 -8.47
CA GLY A 20 18.44 -1.05 -7.44
C GLY A 20 18.34 0.42 -7.08
N PHE A 21 17.52 0.71 -6.08
CA PHE A 21 17.32 2.05 -5.54
C PHE A 21 17.04 2.01 -4.04
N SER A 22 17.13 3.16 -3.40
CA SER A 22 16.64 3.36 -2.03
C SER A 22 15.44 4.29 -2.00
N ILE A 23 14.63 4.14 -0.97
CA ILE A 23 13.52 5.02 -0.63
C ILE A 23 13.72 5.49 0.80
N ASP A 24 13.69 6.80 0.99
CA ASP A 24 13.74 7.44 2.30
C ASP A 24 12.32 7.77 2.76
N ILE A 25 11.97 7.33 3.96
CA ILE A 25 10.65 7.51 4.54
C ILE A 25 10.76 8.44 5.77
N ILE A 26 9.80 9.34 5.88
CA ILE A 26 9.58 10.18 7.06
C ILE A 26 8.54 9.49 7.93
N GLU A 27 8.91 9.09 9.13
CA GLU A 27 8.03 8.52 10.13
C GLU A 27 7.82 9.52 11.28
N ASN A 28 6.59 9.64 11.75
CA ASN A 28 6.29 10.40 12.95
C ASN A 28 5.81 9.42 14.03
N LEU A 29 6.57 9.32 15.12
CA LEU A 29 6.31 8.38 16.24
C LEU A 29 5.20 8.86 17.17
N LYS A 30 4.48 9.93 16.86
CA LYS A 30 3.23 10.23 17.54
C LYS A 30 2.17 9.21 17.12
N GLU A 31 1.32 8.85 18.03
CA GLU A 31 0.24 7.87 18.10
C GLU A 31 -0.63 7.67 16.82
N GLU A 32 -0.20 8.14 15.66
CA GLU A 32 -0.93 8.12 14.41
C GLU A 32 -0.47 6.95 13.54
N TYR A 33 -1.31 5.93 13.38
CA TYR A 33 -1.04 4.69 12.63
C TYR A 33 -0.56 4.91 11.18
N GLY A 34 -0.93 6.03 10.55
CA GLY A 34 -0.58 6.35 9.17
C GLY A 34 0.86 6.86 8.99
N LEU A 35 1.61 7.15 10.05
CA LEU A 35 2.94 7.75 9.98
C LEU A 35 4.05 6.81 10.49
N PHE A 36 3.81 5.49 10.43
CA PHE A 36 4.75 4.43 10.77
C PHE A 36 4.87 3.42 9.61
N VAL A 37 6.08 2.90 9.38
CA VAL A 37 6.30 1.84 8.38
C VAL A 37 5.99 0.48 8.98
N TRP A 38 4.86 -0.09 8.60
CA TRP A 38 4.42 -1.42 9.02
C TRP A 38 5.14 -2.53 8.23
N PRO A 39 5.37 -3.70 8.81
CA PRO A 39 5.97 -4.84 8.10
C PRO A 39 5.29 -5.18 6.77
N CYS A 40 3.97 -5.13 6.74
CA CYS A 40 3.18 -5.34 5.51
C CYS A 40 3.58 -4.40 4.38
N SER A 41 3.90 -3.12 4.68
CA SER A 41 4.36 -2.14 3.68
C SER A 41 5.71 -2.52 3.08
N VAL A 42 6.64 -3.01 3.91
CA VAL A 42 7.96 -3.46 3.43
C VAL A 42 7.81 -4.68 2.52
N ILE A 43 6.96 -5.63 2.91
CA ILE A 43 6.70 -6.86 2.14
C ILE A 43 6.03 -6.52 0.80
N LEU A 44 5.01 -5.66 0.82
CA LEU A 44 4.34 -5.25 -0.42
C LEU A 44 5.27 -4.47 -1.35
N ALA A 45 6.09 -3.57 -0.82
CA ALA A 45 7.07 -2.83 -1.61
C ALA A 45 8.13 -3.76 -2.25
N GLU A 46 8.59 -4.79 -1.52
CA GLU A 46 9.48 -5.81 -2.07
C GLU A 46 8.80 -6.59 -3.20
N TYR A 47 7.53 -6.95 -3.03
CA TYR A 47 6.76 -7.61 -4.09
C TYR A 47 6.65 -6.74 -5.34
N VAL A 48 6.33 -5.47 -5.18
CA VAL A 48 6.26 -4.49 -6.29
C VAL A 48 7.60 -4.43 -7.02
N TRP A 49 8.71 -4.34 -6.29
CA TRP A 49 10.05 -4.35 -6.88
C TRP A 49 10.32 -5.62 -7.69
N GLN A 50 10.02 -6.81 -7.14
CA GLN A 50 10.26 -8.08 -7.82
C GLN A 50 9.36 -8.27 -9.05
N GLN A 51 8.21 -7.64 -9.07
CA GLN A 51 7.24 -7.64 -10.19
C GLN A 51 7.38 -6.39 -11.09
N LYS A 52 8.53 -5.72 -11.08
CA LYS A 52 8.74 -4.42 -11.74
C LYS A 52 8.31 -4.35 -13.21
N SER A 53 8.43 -5.44 -13.95
CA SER A 53 7.98 -5.50 -15.35
C SER A 53 6.47 -5.35 -15.51
N ARG A 54 5.67 -5.76 -14.51
CA ARG A 54 4.21 -5.58 -14.51
C ARG A 54 3.82 -4.14 -14.19
N PHE A 55 4.60 -3.48 -13.32
CA PHE A 55 4.28 -2.14 -12.81
C PHE A 55 4.80 -0.99 -13.67
N SER A 56 5.86 -1.22 -14.46
CA SER A 56 6.44 -0.18 -15.31
C SER A 56 5.41 0.35 -16.32
N GLY A 57 5.14 1.66 -16.26
CA GLY A 57 4.14 2.34 -17.10
C GLY A 57 2.68 2.14 -16.67
N ALA A 58 2.40 1.30 -15.66
CA ALA A 58 1.06 1.03 -15.18
C ALA A 58 0.49 2.19 -14.34
N ASP A 59 -0.83 2.33 -14.34
CA ASP A 59 -1.56 3.20 -13.42
C ASP A 59 -1.80 2.45 -12.10
N VAL A 60 -1.31 3.02 -11.00
CA VAL A 60 -1.34 2.42 -9.66
C VAL A 60 -2.05 3.34 -8.68
N VAL A 61 -2.96 2.80 -7.91
CA VAL A 61 -3.61 3.49 -6.78
C VAL A 61 -3.23 2.76 -5.50
N GLU A 62 -2.69 3.44 -4.51
CA GLU A 62 -2.46 2.89 -3.17
C GLU A 62 -3.54 3.38 -2.22
N LEU A 63 -4.25 2.45 -1.58
CA LEU A 63 -5.29 2.70 -0.58
C LEU A 63 -4.68 2.63 0.83
N GLY A 64 -5.00 3.60 1.69
CA GLY A 64 -4.45 3.66 3.03
C GLY A 64 -2.92 3.70 3.01
N ALA A 65 -2.35 4.54 2.15
CA ALA A 65 -0.94 4.52 1.81
C ALA A 65 -0.01 4.89 2.98
N GLY A 66 -0.49 5.67 3.96
CA GLY A 66 0.28 6.04 5.14
C GLY A 66 1.63 6.64 4.79
N THR A 67 2.71 5.94 5.10
CA THR A 67 4.09 6.33 4.73
C THR A 67 4.44 6.07 3.25
N SER A 68 3.54 5.41 2.50
CA SER A 68 3.57 5.27 1.03
C SER A 68 4.71 4.41 0.46
N LEU A 69 5.36 3.56 1.25
CA LEU A 69 6.52 2.80 0.77
C LEU A 69 6.21 1.93 -0.47
N PRO A 70 5.09 1.17 -0.56
CA PRO A 70 4.75 0.42 -1.77
C PRO A 70 4.54 1.30 -3.00
N GLY A 71 3.78 2.38 -2.86
CA GLY A 71 3.52 3.32 -3.96
C GLY A 71 4.78 4.03 -4.45
N LEU A 72 5.66 4.43 -3.53
CA LEU A 72 6.96 5.01 -3.88
C LEU A 72 7.86 4.00 -4.62
N ALA A 73 7.83 2.71 -4.21
CA ALA A 73 8.52 1.65 -4.94
C ALA A 73 7.97 1.51 -6.38
N ALA A 74 6.65 1.55 -6.55
CA ALA A 74 6.02 1.53 -7.86
C ALA A 74 6.42 2.76 -8.70
N ALA A 75 6.46 3.96 -8.11
CA ALA A 75 6.87 5.17 -8.81
C ALA A 75 8.35 5.11 -9.26
N LYS A 76 9.25 4.60 -8.41
CA LYS A 76 10.67 4.42 -8.74
C LYS A 76 10.91 3.49 -9.94
N ILE A 77 10.02 2.55 -10.18
CA ILE A 77 10.10 1.62 -11.32
C ILE A 77 9.27 2.08 -12.53
N GLY A 78 8.75 3.30 -12.51
CA GLY A 78 8.11 3.95 -13.65
C GLY A 78 6.58 3.82 -13.72
N ALA A 79 5.90 3.44 -12.65
CA ALA A 79 4.45 3.48 -12.57
C ALA A 79 3.94 4.93 -12.42
N LYS A 80 2.71 5.16 -12.87
CA LYS A 80 1.96 6.39 -12.60
C LYS A 80 1.13 6.18 -11.32
N VAL A 81 1.58 6.77 -10.23
CA VAL A 81 1.05 6.46 -8.90
C VAL A 81 0.14 7.55 -8.37
N THR A 82 -1.01 7.15 -7.84
CA THR A 82 -1.87 7.96 -6.99
C THR A 82 -1.84 7.36 -5.57
N LEU A 83 -1.29 8.11 -4.63
CA LEU A 83 -1.25 7.78 -3.22
C LEU A 83 -2.52 8.30 -2.56
N THR A 84 -3.22 7.46 -1.79
CA THR A 84 -4.45 7.87 -1.12
C THR A 84 -4.48 7.44 0.34
N ASP A 85 -5.10 8.27 1.16
CA ASP A 85 -5.46 7.96 2.54
C ASP A 85 -6.73 8.71 2.91
N ASN A 86 -7.28 8.49 4.11
CA ASN A 86 -8.47 9.16 4.60
C ASN A 86 -8.38 10.68 4.39
N ALA A 87 -9.37 11.25 3.72
CA ALA A 87 -9.42 12.66 3.35
C ALA A 87 -9.34 13.64 4.53
N GLU A 88 -9.72 13.19 5.72
CA GLU A 88 -9.68 14.02 6.95
C GLU A 88 -8.30 14.03 7.62
N ARG A 89 -7.38 13.14 7.20
CA ARG A 89 -6.04 13.02 7.78
C ARG A 89 -5.01 13.84 7.01
N LEU A 90 -5.14 15.15 7.12
CA LEU A 90 -4.31 16.09 6.36
C LEU A 90 -2.81 15.93 6.63
N GLU A 91 -2.42 15.63 7.87
CA GLU A 91 -1.02 15.37 8.25
C GLU A 91 -0.42 14.16 7.53
N VAL A 92 -1.23 13.12 7.25
CA VAL A 92 -0.79 11.95 6.47
C VAL A 92 -0.63 12.33 5.00
N LEU A 93 -1.61 13.05 4.44
CA LEU A 93 -1.54 13.52 3.05
C LEU A 93 -0.37 14.47 2.81
N ASP A 94 -0.06 15.36 3.76
CA ASP A 94 1.09 16.26 3.67
C ASP A 94 2.41 15.47 3.77
N ASN A 95 2.51 14.50 4.67
CA ASN A 95 3.67 13.62 4.75
C ASN A 95 3.89 12.83 3.44
N MET A 96 2.83 12.39 2.75
CA MET A 96 2.93 11.76 1.43
C MET A 96 3.59 12.67 0.39
N ARG A 97 3.25 13.97 0.38
CA ARG A 97 3.87 14.93 -0.52
C ARG A 97 5.35 15.13 -0.20
N GLU A 98 5.66 15.28 1.09
CA GLU A 98 7.04 15.45 1.55
C GLU A 98 7.93 14.23 1.20
N VAL A 99 7.43 13.01 1.38
CA VAL A 99 8.22 11.81 1.01
C VAL A 99 8.36 11.63 -0.51
N CYS A 100 7.40 12.09 -1.31
CA CYS A 100 7.57 12.14 -2.76
C CYS A 100 8.70 13.09 -3.16
N ASP A 101 8.71 14.30 -2.61
CA ASP A 101 9.75 15.29 -2.85
C ASP A 101 11.12 14.79 -2.37
N LEU A 102 11.18 14.21 -1.17
CA LEU A 102 12.40 13.63 -0.60
C LEU A 102 13.05 12.56 -1.51
N ASN A 103 12.22 11.79 -2.22
CA ASN A 103 12.67 10.71 -3.10
C ASN A 103 12.76 11.10 -4.58
N ASP A 104 12.50 12.34 -4.92
CA ASP A 104 12.47 12.84 -6.31
C ASP A 104 11.56 11.95 -7.20
N VAL A 105 10.34 11.68 -6.74
CA VAL A 105 9.31 10.98 -7.49
C VAL A 105 8.06 11.83 -7.63
N LYS A 106 7.37 11.69 -8.75
CA LYS A 106 6.10 12.37 -9.01
C LYS A 106 4.95 11.40 -8.79
N CYS A 107 4.20 11.60 -7.70
CA CYS A 107 2.95 10.92 -7.45
C CYS A 107 1.82 11.92 -7.33
N ASN A 108 0.62 11.52 -7.73
CA ASN A 108 -0.57 12.24 -7.33
C ASN A 108 -0.91 11.87 -5.88
N VAL A 109 -1.26 12.84 -5.04
CA VAL A 109 -1.68 12.62 -3.64
C VAL A 109 -3.08 13.15 -3.47
N MET A 110 -4.01 12.30 -3.06
CA MET A 110 -5.40 12.70 -2.85
C MET A 110 -6.02 12.03 -1.61
N GLY A 111 -6.91 12.77 -0.95
CA GLY A 111 -7.78 12.19 0.07
C GLY A 111 -8.79 11.25 -0.58
N LEU A 112 -8.90 10.04 -0.06
CA LEU A 112 -9.90 9.05 -0.44
C LEU A 112 -10.32 8.29 0.81
N THR A 113 -11.51 8.58 1.30
CA THR A 113 -12.12 7.85 2.40
C THR A 113 -12.87 6.65 1.85
N TRP A 114 -12.58 5.45 2.36
CA TRP A 114 -13.23 4.23 1.88
C TRP A 114 -14.75 4.29 2.08
N GLY A 115 -15.50 3.82 1.10
CA GLY A 115 -16.96 3.85 1.10
C GLY A 115 -17.57 5.23 0.84
N VAL A 116 -16.76 6.27 0.60
CA VAL A 116 -17.21 7.62 0.26
C VAL A 116 -16.96 7.90 -1.22
N TRP A 117 -17.98 8.39 -1.92
CA TRP A 117 -17.98 8.55 -3.39
C TRP A 117 -17.80 10.01 -3.78
N ASP A 118 -16.65 10.56 -3.47
CA ASP A 118 -16.27 11.92 -3.88
C ASP A 118 -15.85 11.95 -5.35
N PRO A 119 -16.08 13.07 -6.09
CA PRO A 119 -15.84 13.16 -7.52
C PRO A 119 -14.46 12.66 -8.00
N PRO A 120 -13.34 12.91 -7.30
CA PRO A 120 -12.02 12.48 -7.76
C PRO A 120 -11.87 10.96 -7.96
N ILE A 121 -12.59 10.13 -7.20
CA ILE A 121 -12.50 8.65 -7.35
C ILE A 121 -12.93 8.17 -8.73
N PHE A 122 -13.89 8.90 -9.36
CA PHE A 122 -14.43 8.51 -10.68
C PHE A 122 -13.43 8.70 -11.82
N ASN A 123 -12.34 9.42 -11.58
CA ASN A 123 -11.26 9.62 -12.55
C ASN A 123 -10.15 8.56 -12.44
N LEU A 124 -10.22 7.67 -11.45
CA LEU A 124 -9.24 6.62 -11.26
C LEU A 124 -9.55 5.40 -12.12
N HIS A 125 -8.55 4.93 -12.87
CA HIS A 125 -8.62 3.74 -13.72
C HIS A 125 -7.35 2.90 -13.52
N PRO A 126 -7.14 2.34 -12.32
CA PRO A 126 -5.88 1.66 -12.01
C PRO A 126 -5.76 0.31 -12.72
N ASN A 127 -4.52 -0.04 -13.12
CA ASN A 127 -4.16 -1.41 -13.42
C ASN A 127 -3.88 -2.19 -12.13
N PHE A 128 -3.30 -1.52 -11.13
CA PHE A 128 -3.04 -2.11 -9.83
C PHE A 128 -3.57 -1.23 -8.70
N ILE A 129 -4.23 -1.86 -7.75
CA ILE A 129 -4.63 -1.27 -6.48
C ILE A 129 -3.75 -1.91 -5.42
N LEU A 130 -3.02 -1.12 -4.65
CA LEU A 130 -2.18 -1.59 -3.55
C LEU A 130 -2.83 -1.27 -2.21
N GLY A 131 -2.66 -2.16 -1.24
CA GLY A 131 -3.09 -1.92 0.13
C GLY A 131 -2.26 -2.73 1.11
N ALA A 132 -1.40 -2.07 1.87
CA ALA A 132 -0.57 -2.70 2.89
C ALA A 132 -1.17 -2.51 4.28
N ASP A 133 -1.44 -3.61 4.97
CA ASP A 133 -2.02 -3.65 6.34
C ASP A 133 -3.36 -2.89 6.46
N VAL A 134 -4.16 -2.87 5.40
CA VAL A 134 -5.46 -2.20 5.38
C VAL A 134 -6.60 -3.04 5.98
N LEU A 135 -6.34 -4.31 6.30
CA LEU A 135 -7.28 -5.25 6.90
C LEU A 135 -7.05 -5.39 8.42
N TYR A 136 -7.10 -4.29 9.16
CA TYR A 136 -6.87 -4.27 10.62
C TYR A 136 -8.11 -3.90 11.44
N ASP A 137 -9.03 -3.13 10.89
CA ASP A 137 -10.28 -2.73 11.54
C ASP A 137 -11.48 -3.36 10.83
N ALA A 138 -12.14 -4.31 11.49
CA ALA A 138 -13.29 -5.02 10.94
C ALA A 138 -14.46 -4.09 10.56
N LYS A 139 -14.57 -2.93 11.21
CA LYS A 139 -15.62 -1.96 10.91
C LYS A 139 -15.43 -1.27 9.54
N ALA A 140 -14.20 -1.22 9.07
CA ALA A 140 -13.85 -0.58 7.81
C ALA A 140 -13.83 -1.56 6.61
N PHE A 141 -14.00 -2.86 6.84
CA PHE A 141 -13.83 -3.86 5.78
C PHE A 141 -14.84 -3.72 4.65
N ASP A 142 -16.10 -3.48 4.95
CA ASP A 142 -17.11 -3.30 3.91
C ASP A 142 -16.85 -2.04 3.07
N ASP A 143 -16.50 -0.94 3.68
CA ASP A 143 -16.17 0.31 3.00
C ASP A 143 -14.91 0.16 2.13
N LEU A 144 -13.89 -0.53 2.64
CA LEU A 144 -12.69 -0.85 1.88
C LEU A 144 -13.03 -1.71 0.66
N PHE A 145 -13.76 -2.80 0.84
CA PHE A 145 -14.09 -3.70 -0.27
C PHE A 145 -15.08 -3.11 -1.25
N ALA A 146 -15.98 -2.22 -0.81
CA ALA A 146 -16.80 -1.41 -1.72
C ALA A 146 -15.92 -0.55 -2.65
N THR A 147 -14.92 0.12 -2.06
CA THR A 147 -13.97 0.95 -2.80
C THR A 147 -13.11 0.11 -3.75
N VAL A 148 -12.56 -1.01 -3.28
CA VAL A 148 -11.78 -1.96 -4.10
C VAL A 148 -12.61 -2.50 -5.26
N SER A 149 -13.83 -3.00 -4.97
CA SER A 149 -14.72 -3.53 -6.00
C SER A 149 -15.09 -2.49 -7.07
N PHE A 150 -15.29 -1.23 -6.66
CA PHE A 150 -15.51 -0.14 -7.60
C PHE A 150 -14.29 0.08 -8.49
N LEU A 151 -13.10 0.20 -7.92
CA LEU A 151 -11.87 0.47 -8.66
C LEU A 151 -11.50 -0.68 -9.61
N LEU A 152 -11.69 -1.94 -9.19
CA LEU A 152 -11.47 -3.11 -10.03
C LEU A 152 -12.32 -3.11 -11.30
N ARG A 153 -13.52 -2.54 -11.24
CA ARG A 153 -14.42 -2.43 -12.42
C ARG A 153 -14.09 -1.29 -13.35
N ARG A 154 -13.14 -0.41 -12.99
CA ARG A 154 -12.73 0.73 -13.81
C ARG A 154 -11.77 0.35 -14.94
N SER A 155 -11.11 -0.81 -14.85
CA SER A 155 -10.21 -1.34 -15.87
C SER A 155 -10.39 -2.86 -15.96
N SER A 156 -10.37 -3.42 -17.17
CA SER A 156 -10.67 -4.84 -17.41
C SER A 156 -9.70 -5.81 -16.73
N ASP A 157 -8.44 -5.40 -16.58
CA ASP A 157 -7.34 -6.23 -16.04
C ASP A 157 -6.81 -5.70 -14.72
N SER A 158 -7.65 -4.97 -13.98
CA SER A 158 -7.27 -4.40 -12.69
C SER A 158 -7.12 -5.49 -11.63
N ILE A 159 -6.09 -5.35 -10.78
CA ILE A 159 -5.77 -6.31 -9.72
C ILE A 159 -5.59 -5.54 -8.40
N PHE A 160 -6.25 -5.99 -7.35
CA PHE A 160 -5.96 -5.55 -5.98
C PHE A 160 -4.92 -6.46 -5.35
N ILE A 161 -3.81 -5.88 -4.93
CA ILE A 161 -2.70 -6.58 -4.25
C ILE A 161 -2.61 -6.06 -2.83
N THR A 162 -2.79 -6.96 -1.87
CA THR A 162 -2.77 -6.61 -0.44
C THR A 162 -1.86 -7.52 0.35
N THR A 163 -1.19 -6.94 1.35
CA THR A 163 -0.49 -7.67 2.41
C THR A 163 -1.19 -7.39 3.73
N TYR A 164 -1.39 -8.43 4.53
CA TYR A 164 -2.12 -8.32 5.79
C TYR A 164 -1.65 -9.33 6.82
N HIS A 165 -1.78 -8.97 8.10
CA HIS A 165 -1.59 -9.90 9.20
C HIS A 165 -2.78 -10.87 9.29
N ASN A 166 -2.51 -12.16 9.17
CA ASN A 166 -3.52 -13.20 9.37
C ASN A 166 -3.72 -13.46 10.88
N ARG A 167 -4.44 -12.55 11.55
CA ARG A 167 -4.63 -12.58 13.02
C ARG A 167 -5.75 -13.51 13.48
N SER A 168 -6.74 -13.78 12.63
CA SER A 168 -7.97 -14.48 13.00
C SER A 168 -8.35 -15.61 12.06
N GLY A 169 -7.40 -16.06 11.24
CA GLY A 169 -7.63 -17.10 10.25
C GLY A 169 -8.16 -16.57 8.90
N HIS A 170 -7.97 -17.37 7.87
CA HIS A 170 -8.29 -17.03 6.47
C HIS A 170 -9.78 -16.72 6.20
N HIS A 171 -10.66 -17.16 7.10
CA HIS A 171 -12.11 -17.12 6.86
C HIS A 171 -12.68 -15.72 6.63
N LEU A 172 -12.07 -14.67 7.20
CA LEU A 172 -12.60 -13.33 7.06
C LEU A 172 -12.40 -12.77 5.65
N ILE A 173 -11.21 -12.92 5.09
CA ILE A 173 -10.94 -12.44 3.72
C ILE A 173 -11.74 -13.25 2.70
N GLU A 174 -11.90 -14.55 2.92
CA GLU A 174 -12.73 -15.42 2.08
C GLU A 174 -14.18 -14.95 2.07
N LEU A 175 -14.76 -14.65 3.24
CA LEU A 175 -16.12 -14.13 3.35
C LEU A 175 -16.30 -12.77 2.63
N LEU A 176 -15.31 -11.88 2.73
CA LEU A 176 -15.36 -10.59 2.04
C LEU A 176 -15.25 -10.76 0.51
N ILE A 177 -14.36 -11.62 0.06
CA ILE A 177 -14.20 -11.95 -1.37
C ILE A 177 -15.52 -12.51 -1.91
N GLU A 178 -16.14 -13.46 -1.22
CA GLU A 178 -17.43 -14.04 -1.61
C GLU A 178 -18.54 -12.99 -1.61
N LYS A 179 -18.65 -12.20 -0.55
CA LYS A 179 -19.66 -11.14 -0.42
C LYS A 179 -19.62 -10.14 -1.58
N TRP A 180 -18.41 -9.74 -1.96
CA TRP A 180 -18.19 -8.75 -3.02
C TRP A 180 -18.05 -9.37 -4.42
N LYS A 181 -18.22 -10.70 -4.55
CA LYS A 181 -18.10 -11.45 -5.80
C LYS A 181 -16.76 -11.23 -6.50
N LEU A 182 -15.70 -11.17 -5.69
CA LEU A 182 -14.33 -11.07 -6.15
C LEU A 182 -13.69 -12.47 -6.17
N LYS A 183 -12.49 -12.56 -6.74
CA LYS A 183 -11.74 -13.82 -6.82
C LYS A 183 -10.31 -13.60 -6.36
N CYS A 184 -9.86 -14.40 -5.41
CA CYS A 184 -8.44 -14.50 -5.06
C CYS A 184 -7.74 -15.37 -6.11
N THR A 185 -6.83 -14.77 -6.87
CA THR A 185 -6.06 -15.46 -7.91
C THR A 185 -4.69 -15.90 -7.42
N LYS A 186 -4.19 -15.31 -6.33
CA LYS A 186 -2.92 -15.66 -5.70
C LYS A 186 -3.02 -15.43 -4.20
N LEU A 187 -2.53 -16.39 -3.42
CA LEU A 187 -2.36 -16.28 -1.98
C LEU A 187 -1.04 -16.95 -1.60
N VAL A 188 -0.14 -16.19 -1.01
CA VAL A 188 1.19 -16.68 -0.62
C VAL A 188 1.61 -16.10 0.74
N ASP A 189 2.49 -16.84 1.42
CA ASP A 189 3.19 -16.32 2.59
C ASP A 189 4.05 -15.13 2.18
N GLY A 190 3.88 -14.00 2.85
CA GLY A 190 4.60 -12.75 2.55
C GLY A 190 6.11 -12.85 2.71
N PHE A 191 6.59 -13.80 3.52
CA PHE A 191 8.03 -14.04 3.70
C PHE A 191 8.63 -14.94 2.62
N SER A 192 7.82 -15.69 1.87
CA SER A 192 8.29 -16.67 0.90
C SER A 192 9.14 -16.11 -0.24
N PHE A 193 8.94 -14.83 -0.58
CA PHE A 193 9.69 -14.13 -1.64
C PHE A 193 10.64 -13.05 -1.11
N MET A 194 10.66 -12.85 0.21
CA MET A 194 11.51 -11.82 0.81
C MET A 194 12.98 -12.26 0.83
N PRO A 195 13.92 -11.36 0.53
CA PRO A 195 15.33 -11.62 0.81
C PRO A 195 15.57 -11.96 2.28
N SER A 196 16.35 -13.00 2.57
CA SER A 196 16.53 -13.52 3.94
C SER A 196 16.95 -12.47 4.96
N HIS A 197 17.83 -11.53 4.57
CA HIS A 197 18.29 -10.44 5.44
C HIS A 197 17.21 -9.41 5.77
N LYS A 198 16.15 -9.32 4.96
CA LYS A 198 14.96 -8.50 5.24
C LYS A 198 13.94 -9.29 6.05
N ALA A 199 13.65 -10.52 5.64
CA ALA A 199 12.69 -11.41 6.30
C ALA A 199 13.03 -11.60 7.79
N SER A 200 14.30 -11.76 8.13
CA SER A 200 14.75 -11.96 9.52
C SER A 200 14.46 -10.80 10.48
N LYS A 201 14.12 -9.62 9.95
CA LYS A 201 13.78 -8.43 10.76
C LYS A 201 12.32 -8.41 11.21
N PHE A 202 11.49 -9.29 10.68
CA PHE A 202 10.06 -9.32 10.93
C PHE A 202 9.63 -10.67 11.46
N SER A 203 8.51 -10.68 12.16
CA SER A 203 7.85 -11.88 12.67
C SER A 203 6.34 -11.78 12.46
N GLY A 204 5.66 -12.90 12.57
CA GLY A 204 4.21 -12.98 12.46
C GLY A 204 3.77 -13.76 11.23
N ASN A 205 2.47 -13.85 11.04
CA ASN A 205 1.84 -14.49 9.89
C ASN A 205 1.31 -13.40 8.95
N ILE A 206 2.10 -13.05 7.94
CA ILE A 206 1.73 -12.05 6.94
C ILE A 206 1.50 -12.74 5.61
N GLN A 207 0.35 -12.51 5.03
CA GLN A 207 -0.05 -13.05 3.72
C GLN A 207 -0.04 -11.95 2.67
N LEU A 208 0.22 -12.33 1.42
CA LEU A 208 -0.01 -11.52 0.24
C LEU A 208 -1.08 -12.16 -0.61
N ALA A 209 -2.07 -11.37 -0.99
CA ALA A 209 -3.14 -11.80 -1.89
C ALA A 209 -3.22 -10.91 -3.14
N GLU A 210 -3.47 -11.52 -4.31
CA GLU A 210 -3.94 -10.83 -5.52
C GLU A 210 -5.41 -11.17 -5.73
N ILE A 211 -6.25 -10.15 -5.93
CA ILE A 211 -7.70 -10.23 -5.99
C ILE A 211 -8.19 -9.50 -7.25
N VAL A 212 -9.12 -10.13 -7.97
CA VAL A 212 -9.76 -9.59 -9.18
C VAL A 212 -11.27 -9.61 -9.04
#